data_ab53d5b3bbe78ed11c61e61cd0886d2c
#
_entry.id   ab53d5b3bbe78ed11c61e61cd0886d2c
#
_cell.length_a   1.000
_cell.length_b   1.000
_cell.length_c   1.000
_cell.angle_alpha   90.00
_cell.angle_beta   90.00
_cell.angle_gamma   90.00
#
_symmetry.space_group_name_H-M   'P 1'
#
loop_
_entity.id
_entity.type
_entity.pdbx_description
1 polymer ?
#
loop_
_entity_poly.entity_id
_entity_poly.type
_entity_poly.pdbx_seq_one_letter_code
_entity_poly.pdbx_strand_id
1 'polypeptide(L)'
;MTVKPMHYKCIHVQEAQELLNDPGIVIVDIRDKVSFQAGNIPNSINLSNEDIIDFLDSTDCSAPLLIYCYHGINSKDAAEYFVNNGFHTVFSLDGGYSEFSQQKL
;
A
#
# COMPACT_ATOMS: atom_id res chain seq x y z
N MET A 1 10.02 -29.36 4.08
CA MET A 1 9.50 -28.09 4.56
C MET A 1 9.33 -27.09 3.44
N THR A 2 8.20 -26.48 3.42
CA THR A 2 7.88 -25.54 2.34
C THR A 2 8.24 -24.11 2.76
N VAL A 3 9.07 -23.47 1.95
CA VAL A 3 9.30 -22.04 2.14
C VAL A 3 8.10 -21.31 1.58
N LYS A 4 7.46 -20.52 2.43
CA LYS A 4 6.32 -19.75 1.98
C LYS A 4 6.80 -18.68 1.02
N PRO A 5 6.31 -18.65 -0.21
CA PRO A 5 6.73 -17.61 -1.15
C PRO A 5 6.25 -16.25 -0.69
N MET A 6 6.98 -15.23 -1.12
CA MET A 6 6.55 -13.87 -0.90
C MET A 6 5.29 -13.62 -1.72
N HIS A 7 4.22 -13.14 -1.06
CA HIS A 7 2.93 -12.98 -1.69
C HIS A 7 2.59 -11.55 -2.05
N TYR A 8 3.47 -10.60 -1.73
CA TYR A 8 3.31 -9.23 -2.19
C TYR A 8 4.34 -8.92 -3.25
N LYS A 9 4.07 -7.92 -4.06
CA LYS A 9 4.94 -7.53 -5.13
C LYS A 9 5.38 -6.08 -4.94
N CYS A 10 6.66 -5.81 -5.14
CA CYS A 10 7.18 -4.45 -5.13
C CYS A 10 7.06 -3.89 -6.54
N ILE A 11 6.49 -2.72 -6.67
CA ILE A 11 6.30 -2.09 -7.97
C ILE A 11 6.84 -0.67 -7.97
N HIS A 12 7.22 -0.18 -9.13
CA HIS A 12 7.70 1.17 -9.30
C HIS A 12 6.54 2.14 -9.54
N VAL A 13 6.86 3.44 -9.49
CA VAL A 13 5.85 4.48 -9.64
C VAL A 13 5.09 4.36 -10.96
N GLN A 14 5.76 4.00 -12.05
CA GLN A 14 5.08 3.87 -13.34
C GLN A 14 4.01 2.79 -13.31
N GLU A 15 4.33 1.65 -12.71
CA GLU A 15 3.35 0.57 -12.57
C GLU A 15 2.22 0.97 -11.62
N ALA A 16 2.56 1.68 -10.57
CA ALA A 16 1.56 2.15 -9.62
C ALA A 16 0.57 3.10 -10.29
N GLN A 17 1.05 3.98 -11.15
CA GLN A 17 0.18 4.91 -11.86
C GLN A 17 -0.86 4.18 -12.70
N GLU A 18 -0.48 3.04 -13.28
CA GLU A 18 -1.44 2.22 -14.02
C GLU A 18 -2.47 1.60 -13.09
N LEU A 19 -2.03 1.14 -11.92
CA LEU A 19 -2.96 0.57 -10.93
C LEU A 19 -3.98 1.59 -10.44
N LEU A 20 -3.62 2.86 -10.40
CA LEU A 20 -4.54 3.90 -9.94
C LEU A 20 -5.77 4.02 -10.86
N ASN A 21 -5.69 3.51 -12.07
CA ASN A 21 -6.82 3.50 -12.99
C ASN A 21 -7.79 2.35 -12.73
N ASP A 22 -7.43 1.41 -11.90
CA ASP A 22 -8.29 0.29 -11.54
C ASP A 22 -9.30 0.77 -10.49
N PRO A 23 -10.60 0.75 -10.79
CA PRO A 23 -11.58 1.24 -9.81
C PRO A 23 -11.66 0.40 -8.55
N GLY A 24 -11.13 -0.82 -8.56
CA GLY A 24 -11.13 -1.69 -7.40
C GLY A 24 -9.90 -1.56 -6.52
N ILE A 25 -8.90 -0.75 -6.92
CA ILE A 25 -7.68 -0.63 -6.12
C ILE A 25 -7.94 0.08 -4.81
N VAL A 26 -7.40 -0.47 -3.73
CA VAL A 26 -7.44 0.18 -2.41
C VAL A 26 -6.02 0.63 -2.10
N ILE A 27 -5.85 1.92 -1.87
CA ILE A 27 -4.54 2.53 -1.68
C ILE A 27 -4.38 2.88 -0.20
N VAL A 28 -3.33 2.35 0.42
CA VAL A 28 -3.09 2.50 1.85
C VAL A 28 -1.81 3.26 2.10
N ASP A 29 -1.92 4.37 2.82
CA ASP A 29 -0.79 5.20 3.25
C ASP A 29 -0.51 4.90 4.71
N ILE A 30 0.68 4.38 5.02
CA ILE A 30 1.04 4.03 6.38
C ILE A 30 1.96 5.07 7.03
N ARG A 31 2.07 6.26 6.42
CA ARG A 31 2.83 7.35 7.01
C ARG A 31 2.04 7.99 8.16
N ASP A 32 2.68 8.89 8.87
CA ASP A 32 2.00 9.63 9.91
C ASP A 32 0.95 10.58 9.29
N LYS A 33 0.03 10.99 10.13
CA LYS A 33 -1.12 11.78 9.68
C LYS A 33 -0.71 13.13 9.10
N VAL A 34 0.29 13.76 9.69
CA VAL A 34 0.76 15.07 9.23
C VAL A 34 1.31 14.96 7.81
N SER A 35 2.12 13.93 7.55
CA SER A 35 2.66 13.71 6.21
C SER A 35 1.56 13.44 5.21
N PHE A 36 0.56 12.65 5.59
CA PHE A 36 -0.57 12.35 4.72
C PHE A 36 -1.34 13.62 4.36
N GLN A 37 -1.58 14.47 5.34
CA GLN A 37 -2.32 15.71 5.11
C GLN A 37 -1.55 16.69 4.25
N ALA A 38 -0.23 16.68 4.32
CA ALA A 38 0.61 17.56 3.52
C ALA A 38 0.65 17.16 2.05
N GLY A 39 0.38 15.89 1.75
CA GLY A 39 0.33 15.39 0.38
C GLY A 39 0.19 13.89 0.39
N ASN A 40 -0.58 13.35 -0.53
CA ASN A 40 -0.83 11.92 -0.59
C ASN A 40 -1.19 11.50 -2.01
N ILE A 41 -1.18 10.19 -2.23
CA ILE A 41 -1.67 9.65 -3.49
C ILE A 41 -3.20 9.78 -3.48
N PRO A 42 -3.80 10.28 -4.56
CA PRO A 42 -5.24 10.48 -4.59
C PRO A 42 -6.01 9.21 -4.22
N ASN A 43 -7.04 9.38 -3.41
CA ASN A 43 -7.92 8.31 -2.94
C ASN A 43 -7.26 7.34 -1.96
N SER A 44 -6.07 7.66 -1.45
CA SER A 44 -5.44 6.80 -0.46
C SER A 44 -6.08 6.98 0.92
N ILE A 45 -6.00 5.90 1.70
CA ILE A 45 -6.51 5.86 3.06
C ILE A 45 -5.30 5.84 4.00
N ASN A 46 -5.27 6.77 4.94
CA ASN A 46 -4.18 6.81 5.91
C ASN A 46 -4.52 5.89 7.08
N LEU A 47 -3.70 4.88 7.31
CA LEU A 47 -3.91 3.92 8.40
C LEU A 47 -2.78 4.02 9.40
N SER A 48 -3.15 4.22 10.66
CA SER A 48 -2.25 4.04 11.79
C SER A 48 -2.34 2.60 12.28
N ASN A 49 -1.46 2.22 13.21
CA ASN A 49 -1.53 0.89 13.80
C ASN A 49 -2.87 0.63 14.49
N GLU A 50 -3.51 1.67 14.98
CA GLU A 50 -4.80 1.54 15.66
C GLU A 50 -5.92 1.24 14.69
N ASP A 51 -5.77 1.64 13.43
CA ASP A 51 -6.83 1.50 12.43
C ASP A 51 -6.80 0.17 11.70
N ILE A 52 -5.72 -0.58 11.83
CA ILE A 52 -5.49 -1.76 10.99
C ILE A 52 -6.55 -2.83 11.22
N ILE A 53 -6.93 -3.08 12.47
CA ILE A 53 -7.90 -4.13 12.75
C ILE A 53 -9.26 -3.80 12.14
N ASP A 54 -9.69 -2.55 12.28
CA ASP A 54 -10.95 -2.13 11.67
C ASP A 54 -10.88 -2.22 10.15
N PHE A 55 -9.74 -1.87 9.57
CA PHE A 55 -9.55 -1.98 8.14
C PHE A 55 -9.65 -3.43 7.67
N LEU A 56 -9.01 -4.36 8.40
CA LEU A 56 -9.06 -5.77 8.06
C LEU A 56 -10.49 -6.31 8.13
N ASP A 57 -11.25 -5.86 9.13
CA ASP A 57 -12.62 -6.35 9.31
C ASP A 57 -13.58 -5.80 8.25
N SER A 58 -13.28 -4.63 7.70
CA SER A 58 -14.25 -3.95 6.82
C SER A 58 -13.86 -4.00 5.34
N THR A 59 -12.70 -4.57 4.99
CA THR A 59 -12.21 -4.57 3.62
C THR A 59 -12.19 -5.99 3.06
N ASP A 60 -12.72 -6.14 1.85
CA ASP A 60 -12.75 -7.43 1.16
C ASP A 60 -11.32 -7.86 0.82
N CYS A 61 -10.96 -9.07 1.24
CA CYS A 61 -9.62 -9.61 1.00
C CYS A 61 -9.30 -9.82 -0.48
N SER A 62 -10.30 -9.84 -1.34
CA SER A 62 -10.06 -9.96 -2.77
C SER A 62 -9.76 -8.60 -3.42
N ALA A 63 -9.95 -7.51 -2.71
CA ALA A 63 -9.60 -6.19 -3.24
C ALA A 63 -8.09 -6.06 -3.33
N PRO A 64 -7.55 -5.59 -4.47
CA PRO A 64 -6.11 -5.37 -4.58
C PRO A 64 -5.68 -4.17 -3.73
N LEU A 65 -4.58 -4.34 -3.02
CA LEU A 65 -4.04 -3.29 -2.15
C LEU A 65 -2.75 -2.74 -2.73
N LEU A 66 -2.61 -1.42 -2.71
CA LEU A 66 -1.34 -0.76 -2.95
C LEU A 66 -0.96 -0.04 -1.67
N ILE A 67 0.16 -0.43 -1.08
CA ILE A 67 0.59 0.12 0.21
C ILE A 67 1.84 0.95 -0.01
N TYR A 68 1.87 2.15 0.56
CA TYR A 68 3.06 2.97 0.44
C TYR A 68 3.40 3.66 1.75
N CYS A 69 4.69 3.93 1.90
CA CYS A 69 5.24 4.73 2.99
C CYS A 69 6.05 5.86 2.35
N TYR A 70 6.96 6.46 3.09
CA TYR A 70 7.73 7.59 2.55
C TYR A 70 8.75 7.15 1.51
N HIS A 71 9.54 6.09 1.83
CA HIS A 71 10.66 5.65 0.98
C HIS A 71 10.54 4.23 0.45
N GLY A 72 9.47 3.52 0.77
CA GLY A 72 9.27 2.16 0.27
C GLY A 72 9.87 1.06 1.13
N ILE A 73 10.28 1.37 2.35
CA ILE A 73 10.89 0.39 3.24
C ILE A 73 9.85 -0.20 4.18
N ASN A 74 9.16 0.64 4.93
CA ASN A 74 8.17 0.16 5.91
C ASN A 74 6.95 -0.45 5.24
N SER A 75 6.64 -0.04 4.01
CA SER A 75 5.50 -0.60 3.28
C SER A 75 5.66 -2.08 2.98
N LYS A 76 6.91 -2.59 2.94
CA LYS A 76 7.13 -4.02 2.72
C LYS A 76 6.67 -4.84 3.90
N ASP A 77 6.97 -4.38 5.12
CA ASP A 77 6.51 -5.08 6.33
C ASP A 77 4.99 -5.04 6.42
N ALA A 78 4.39 -3.91 6.09
CA ALA A 78 2.94 -3.79 6.10
C ALA A 78 2.31 -4.69 5.04
N ALA A 79 2.90 -4.76 3.85
CA ALA A 79 2.40 -5.62 2.79
C ALA A 79 2.41 -7.09 3.24
N GLU A 80 3.48 -7.52 3.87
CA GLU A 80 3.57 -8.89 4.39
C GLU A 80 2.49 -9.14 5.43
N TYR A 81 2.24 -8.17 6.29
CA TYR A 81 1.21 -8.30 7.31
C TYR A 81 -0.18 -8.49 6.68
N PHE A 82 -0.49 -7.72 5.65
CA PHE A 82 -1.78 -7.87 4.98
C PHE A 82 -1.91 -9.21 4.26
N VAL A 83 -0.84 -9.66 3.62
CA VAL A 83 -0.84 -10.99 3.00
C VAL A 83 -1.10 -12.07 4.04
N ASN A 84 -0.45 -11.97 5.19
CA ASN A 84 -0.63 -12.95 6.26
C ASN A 84 -2.03 -12.91 6.86
N ASN A 85 -2.76 -11.84 6.62
CA ASN A 85 -4.15 -11.72 7.09
C ASN A 85 -5.17 -11.94 5.98
N GLY A 86 -4.76 -12.59 4.89
CA GLY A 86 -5.67 -13.11 3.91
C GLY A 86 -5.86 -12.32 2.63
N PHE A 87 -5.19 -11.18 2.48
CA PHE A 87 -5.32 -10.42 1.25
C PHE A 87 -4.56 -11.10 0.12
N HIS A 88 -5.22 -11.24 -1.02
CA HIS A 88 -4.71 -12.04 -2.14
C HIS A 88 -3.76 -11.29 -3.04
N THR A 89 -3.95 -9.99 -3.22
CA THR A 89 -3.18 -9.19 -4.16
C THR A 89 -2.70 -7.94 -3.44
N VAL A 90 -1.41 -7.88 -3.14
CA VAL A 90 -0.82 -6.79 -2.37
C VAL A 90 0.42 -6.28 -3.06
N PHE A 91 0.50 -4.97 -3.22
CA PHE A 91 1.66 -4.30 -3.81
C PHE A 91 2.27 -3.34 -2.81
N SER A 92 3.60 -3.26 -2.81
CA SER A 92 4.35 -2.26 -2.05
C SER A 92 5.02 -1.32 -3.04
N LEU A 93 4.87 -0.01 -2.84
CA LEU A 93 5.41 0.99 -3.75
C LEU A 93 6.88 1.24 -3.47
N ASP A 94 7.75 0.81 -4.38
CA ASP A 94 9.18 1.11 -4.31
C ASP A 94 9.40 2.61 -4.44
N GLY A 95 10.32 3.14 -3.63
CA GLY A 95 10.59 4.57 -3.61
C GLY A 95 9.55 5.36 -2.83
N GLY A 96 8.39 4.79 -2.56
CA GLY A 96 7.36 5.39 -1.75
C GLY A 96 6.84 6.71 -2.26
N TYR A 97 6.24 7.47 -1.35
CA TYR A 97 5.68 8.77 -1.72
C TYR A 97 6.75 9.77 -2.15
N SER A 98 7.95 9.62 -1.62
CA SER A 98 9.07 10.49 -2.01
C SER A 98 9.26 10.46 -3.52
N GLU A 99 9.31 9.26 -4.09
CA GLU A 99 9.52 9.11 -5.53
C GLU A 99 8.24 9.41 -6.32
N PHE A 100 7.11 8.99 -5.79
CA PHE A 100 5.83 9.26 -6.46
C PHE A 100 5.61 10.76 -6.64
N SER A 101 5.89 11.56 -5.62
CA SER A 101 5.66 12.99 -5.68
C SER A 101 6.58 13.68 -6.68
N GLN A 102 7.75 13.11 -6.94
CA GLN A 102 8.69 13.67 -7.91
C GLN A 102 8.33 13.36 -9.35
N GLN A 103 7.45 12.38 -9.56
CA GLN A 103 7.01 11.99 -10.90
C GLN A 103 5.83 12.81 -11.39
N LYS A 104 5.45 13.82 -10.67
CA LYS A 104 4.36 14.70 -11.09
C LYS A 104 4.75 15.46 -12.33
N LEU A 105 3.86 15.48 -13.26
CA LEU A 105 4.00 16.27 -14.49
C LEU A 105 3.26 17.58 -14.36
#